data_2466710d7681d034811d6047821b3409
#
_entry.id   2466710d7681d034811d6047821b3409
#
_cell.length_a   1.000
_cell.length_b   1.000
_cell.length_c   1.000
_cell.angle_alpha   90.00
_cell.angle_beta   90.00
_cell.angle_gamma   90.00
#
_symmetry.space_group_name_H-M   'P 1'
#
loop_
_entity.id
_entity.type
_entity.pdbx_description
1 polymer ?
#
loop_
_entity_poly.entity_id
_entity_poly.type
_entity_poly.pdbx_seq_one_letter_code
_entity_poly.pdbx_strand_id
1 'polypeptide(L)'
;KKKPDGIIYLGVNGWAFMRDKIREKWGDIPTLVCSETGEMAENECYFNQRHSSDRVIPLQEAVKGYNATGLVIPYYVKGSIDLVKELIPGLKRLIFISDRRYVSTWLRDEMEKHMETSFPEGKVDFYTEGSCSMDSLLAVLSEKDPHRATAVMYYSWITEKPFLNHSLLYSTLYQGINGISRHPVFSLYDMGVEEGYTIGGYYNSAKTIETALIPLLQQVYNGEDMGKIPVSTVNDPHKYLNYASLISAISNEDNFPRDAIYLNAPPSFLEKYWMQLLGFLIFFLVVVFLAWHYVYRSKQKMKEVELRLLSRYRDLFNNMPLPYIRQRLIREGTQIDVQVLDVNHAFEEKIAPKDFVVNKRGKEIANLIGGSYPLLLSAVPTVLESGKSFTYEYYFEPTGLYYTIIIMPTSEENVVDAFFIDITDIHKFQTHLKAMNHKLAMALEAADLLPWRYNLAEGKIIYESKVHPGDNIETAEVHTHEVSLKEYFSKIHPSFRACVEKAFDDL
;
A
#
# COMPACT_ATOMS: atom_id res chain seq x y z
N LYS A 1 62.71 -26.73 -35.62
CA LYS A 1 61.45 -26.46 -34.84
C LYS A 1 60.28 -26.50 -35.82
N LYS A 2 59.14 -26.97 -35.37
CA LYS A 2 57.89 -27.06 -36.15
C LYS A 2 57.43 -25.62 -36.52
N LYS A 3 56.90 -25.43 -37.76
CA LYS A 3 56.29 -24.20 -38.18
C LYS A 3 55.05 -23.91 -37.28
N PRO A 4 54.89 -22.72 -36.73
CA PRO A 4 53.68 -22.34 -35.99
C PRO A 4 52.49 -22.14 -36.93
N ASP A 5 51.29 -22.40 -36.46
CA ASP A 5 50.06 -22.25 -37.23
C ASP A 5 49.61 -20.77 -37.27
N GLY A 6 49.94 -19.99 -36.24
CA GLY A 6 49.73 -18.54 -36.15
C GLY A 6 50.68 -17.90 -35.15
N ILE A 7 50.87 -16.57 -35.24
CA ILE A 7 51.75 -15.82 -34.33
C ILE A 7 51.01 -14.62 -33.77
N ILE A 8 51.16 -14.38 -32.48
CA ILE A 8 50.65 -13.21 -31.80
C ILE A 8 51.81 -12.48 -31.16
N TYR A 9 51.97 -11.22 -31.53
CA TYR A 9 52.94 -10.31 -30.90
C TYR A 9 52.22 -9.45 -29.85
N LEU A 10 52.68 -9.54 -28.61
CA LEU A 10 52.29 -8.65 -27.52
C LEU A 10 53.30 -7.51 -27.45
N GLY A 11 53.09 -6.49 -28.21
CA GLY A 11 54.02 -5.37 -28.43
C GLY A 11 54.62 -5.37 -29.81
N VAL A 12 54.65 -4.20 -30.41
CA VAL A 12 55.09 -3.98 -31.81
C VAL A 12 56.57 -4.21 -31.99
N ASN A 13 57.40 -4.10 -30.96
CA ASN A 13 58.86 -4.32 -31.02
C ASN A 13 59.17 -5.79 -31.43
N GLY A 14 58.47 -6.77 -30.95
CA GLY A 14 58.62 -8.15 -31.38
C GLY A 14 58.42 -8.34 -32.90
N TRP A 15 57.37 -7.67 -33.42
CA TRP A 15 57.08 -7.63 -34.83
C TRP A 15 58.23 -6.94 -35.62
N ALA A 16 58.67 -5.78 -35.17
CA ALA A 16 59.76 -5.02 -35.83
C ALA A 16 61.03 -5.85 -36.00
N PHE A 17 61.44 -6.60 -34.97
CA PHE A 17 62.67 -7.42 -35.04
C PHE A 17 62.49 -8.72 -35.77
N MET A 18 61.38 -9.34 -35.81
CA MET A 18 61.21 -10.74 -36.19
C MET A 18 60.47 -10.97 -37.50
N ARG A 19 59.69 -9.99 -38.00
CA ARG A 19 58.82 -10.15 -39.17
C ARG A 19 59.53 -10.74 -40.39
N ASP A 20 60.63 -10.14 -40.80
CA ASP A 20 61.39 -10.58 -41.99
C ASP A 20 62.06 -11.96 -41.79
N LYS A 21 62.61 -12.22 -40.62
CA LYS A 21 63.23 -13.52 -40.25
C LYS A 21 62.22 -14.66 -40.20
N ILE A 22 61.00 -14.36 -39.76
CA ILE A 22 59.91 -15.36 -39.69
C ILE A 22 59.44 -15.65 -41.11
N ARG A 23 59.26 -14.64 -41.93
CA ARG A 23 58.84 -14.79 -43.31
C ARG A 23 59.88 -15.56 -44.13
N GLU A 24 61.15 -15.29 -43.97
CA GLU A 24 62.23 -16.00 -44.61
C GLU A 24 62.24 -17.49 -44.20
N LYS A 25 62.04 -17.80 -42.95
CA LYS A 25 62.12 -19.14 -42.42
C LYS A 25 60.92 -20.02 -42.66
N TRP A 26 59.71 -19.45 -42.52
CA TRP A 26 58.47 -20.21 -42.50
C TRP A 26 57.42 -19.75 -43.51
N GLY A 27 57.71 -18.66 -44.27
CA GLY A 27 56.77 -18.01 -45.17
C GLY A 27 55.77 -17.11 -44.44
N ASP A 28 54.73 -16.78 -45.13
CA ASP A 28 53.67 -15.95 -44.55
C ASP A 28 52.81 -16.78 -43.60
N ILE A 29 52.86 -16.43 -42.34
CA ILE A 29 52.05 -17.04 -41.26
C ILE A 29 51.02 -16.06 -40.78
N PRO A 30 49.74 -16.48 -40.56
CA PRO A 30 48.75 -15.61 -39.98
C PRO A 30 49.26 -14.97 -38.69
N THR A 31 49.29 -13.62 -38.67
CA THR A 31 49.95 -12.90 -37.57
C THR A 31 49.04 -11.75 -37.08
N LEU A 32 48.90 -11.67 -35.72
CA LEU A 32 48.29 -10.56 -35.06
C LEU A 32 49.36 -9.77 -34.28
N VAL A 33 49.40 -8.45 -34.47
CA VAL A 33 50.31 -7.54 -33.77
C VAL A 33 49.50 -6.64 -32.84
N CYS A 34 49.62 -6.82 -31.52
CA CYS A 34 49.07 -5.89 -30.55
C CYS A 34 50.06 -4.75 -30.32
N SER A 35 49.56 -3.51 -30.33
CA SER A 35 50.37 -2.31 -30.14
C SER A 35 49.68 -1.34 -29.21
N GLU A 36 50.42 -0.77 -28.30
CA GLU A 36 49.93 0.29 -27.39
C GLU A 36 50.01 1.69 -28.01
N THR A 37 50.95 1.87 -28.94
CA THR A 37 51.23 3.20 -29.55
C THR A 37 50.57 3.40 -30.91
N GLY A 38 50.13 2.31 -31.57
CA GLY A 38 49.57 2.38 -32.92
C GLY A 38 50.61 2.66 -34.02
N GLU A 39 51.88 2.64 -33.70
CA GLU A 39 53.01 2.90 -34.58
C GLU A 39 54.14 1.89 -34.38
N MET A 40 54.99 1.73 -35.34
CA MET A 40 56.20 0.96 -35.27
C MET A 40 57.41 1.87 -35.52
N ALA A 41 58.34 1.88 -34.57
CA ALA A 41 59.60 2.60 -34.71
C ALA A 41 60.67 1.79 -35.46
N GLU A 42 61.69 2.43 -35.86
CA GLU A 42 62.89 1.76 -36.33
C GLU A 42 63.52 0.94 -35.21
N ASN A 43 64.20 -0.16 -35.57
CA ASN A 43 64.83 -1.09 -34.62
C ASN A 43 65.78 -0.41 -33.64
N GLU A 44 66.53 0.59 -34.12
CA GLU A 44 67.44 1.38 -33.30
C GLU A 44 66.79 2.13 -32.17
N CYS A 45 65.54 2.63 -32.36
CA CYS A 45 64.76 3.29 -31.30
C CYS A 45 64.41 2.32 -30.16
N TYR A 46 64.10 1.05 -30.46
CA TYR A 46 63.85 0.04 -29.45
C TYR A 46 65.11 -0.38 -28.70
N PHE A 47 66.26 -0.50 -29.40
CA PHE A 47 67.52 -0.81 -28.75
C PHE A 47 68.02 0.33 -27.85
N ASN A 48 67.91 1.58 -28.33
CA ASN A 48 68.37 2.76 -27.59
C ASN A 48 67.30 3.21 -26.57
N GLN A 49 66.13 2.58 -26.54
CA GLN A 49 65.00 2.92 -25.64
C GLN A 49 64.64 4.42 -25.74
N ARG A 50 64.54 4.92 -26.98
CA ARG A 50 64.19 6.32 -27.26
C ARG A 50 63.08 6.41 -28.28
N HIS A 51 62.04 7.14 -27.94
CA HIS A 51 61.03 7.52 -28.91
C HIS A 51 61.57 8.68 -29.80
N SER A 52 61.21 8.69 -31.07
CA SER A 52 61.53 9.74 -32.04
C SER A 52 60.40 9.76 -33.08
N SER A 53 59.63 10.85 -33.12
CA SER A 53 58.44 10.98 -33.94
C SER A 53 58.68 10.96 -35.44
N ASP A 54 59.97 11.27 -35.89
CA ASP A 54 60.42 11.24 -37.27
C ASP A 54 60.88 9.86 -37.73
N ARG A 55 61.01 8.89 -36.84
CA ARG A 55 61.50 7.52 -37.07
C ARG A 55 60.44 6.43 -36.77
N VAL A 56 59.18 6.77 -36.96
CA VAL A 56 58.04 5.85 -36.73
C VAL A 56 57.15 5.79 -37.97
N ILE A 57 56.49 4.66 -38.15
CA ILE A 57 55.46 4.49 -39.20
C ILE A 57 54.21 3.97 -38.55
N PRO A 58 53.00 4.32 -39.04
CA PRO A 58 51.75 3.77 -38.55
C PRO A 58 51.73 2.24 -38.62
N LEU A 59 51.14 1.57 -37.65
CA LEU A 59 51.05 0.09 -37.61
C LEU A 59 50.41 -0.48 -38.88
N GLN A 60 49.40 0.21 -39.44
CA GLN A 60 48.74 -0.15 -40.71
C GLN A 60 49.74 -0.26 -41.87
N GLU A 61 50.73 0.63 -41.93
CA GLU A 61 51.82 0.60 -42.93
C GLU A 61 52.83 -0.50 -42.58
N ALA A 62 53.12 -0.69 -41.29
CA ALA A 62 54.11 -1.67 -40.82
C ALA A 62 53.71 -3.14 -41.09
N VAL A 63 52.40 -3.47 -41.16
CA VAL A 63 51.89 -4.80 -41.47
C VAL A 63 51.61 -5.02 -42.95
N LYS A 64 51.65 -3.97 -43.76
CA LYS A 64 51.34 -4.05 -45.18
C LYS A 64 52.33 -4.97 -45.93
N GLY A 65 51.79 -5.85 -46.78
CA GLY A 65 52.57 -6.84 -47.53
C GLY A 65 52.95 -8.11 -46.76
N TYR A 66 52.48 -8.26 -45.54
CA TYR A 66 52.57 -9.47 -44.73
C TYR A 66 51.17 -10.03 -44.51
N ASN A 67 51.09 -11.36 -44.22
CA ASN A 67 49.84 -11.96 -43.72
C ASN A 67 49.66 -11.61 -42.25
N ALA A 68 49.45 -10.30 -42.01
CA ALA A 68 49.41 -9.74 -40.67
C ALA A 68 48.37 -8.62 -40.55
N THR A 69 47.76 -8.51 -39.42
CA THR A 69 46.94 -7.37 -38.98
C THR A 69 47.37 -6.85 -37.62
N GLY A 70 46.80 -5.75 -37.20
CA GLY A 70 47.09 -5.13 -35.90
C GLY A 70 45.86 -4.84 -35.05
N LEU A 71 46.05 -4.89 -33.73
CA LEU A 71 45.11 -4.38 -32.74
C LEU A 71 45.83 -3.32 -31.91
N VAL A 72 45.35 -2.08 -31.98
CA VAL A 72 45.87 -0.97 -31.18
C VAL A 72 45.07 -0.87 -29.87
N ILE A 73 45.80 -0.89 -28.75
CA ILE A 73 45.23 -0.78 -27.38
C ILE A 73 45.87 0.47 -26.76
N PRO A 74 45.30 1.67 -27.00
CA PRO A 74 45.99 2.93 -26.67
C PRO A 74 45.90 3.24 -25.17
N TYR A 75 46.93 3.95 -24.67
CA TYR A 75 46.86 4.66 -23.39
C TYR A 75 46.27 6.05 -23.60
N TYR A 76 45.34 6.42 -22.73
CA TYR A 76 44.62 7.70 -22.78
C TYR A 76 45.23 8.71 -21.80
N VAL A 77 46.45 9.17 -22.08
CA VAL A 77 47.24 10.06 -21.23
C VAL A 77 46.45 11.32 -20.88
N LYS A 78 45.91 12.00 -21.91
CA LYS A 78 45.08 13.21 -21.68
C LYS A 78 43.88 12.95 -20.77
N GLY A 79 43.10 11.93 -21.06
CA GLY A 79 41.92 11.58 -20.25
C GLY A 79 42.28 11.21 -18.81
N SER A 80 43.46 10.58 -18.61
CA SER A 80 43.97 10.27 -17.28
C SER A 80 44.39 11.51 -16.50
N ILE A 81 45.03 12.50 -17.14
CA ILE A 81 45.35 13.79 -16.52
C ILE A 81 44.07 14.54 -16.16
N ASP A 82 43.10 14.59 -17.08
CA ASP A 82 41.82 15.24 -16.87
C ASP A 82 41.05 14.61 -15.70
N LEU A 83 41.06 13.27 -15.57
CA LEU A 83 40.47 12.55 -14.44
C LEU A 83 41.11 12.92 -13.09
N VAL A 84 42.46 12.95 -13.05
CA VAL A 84 43.17 13.33 -11.81
C VAL A 84 42.83 14.76 -11.39
N LYS A 85 42.72 15.69 -12.36
CA LYS A 85 42.31 17.07 -12.08
C LYS A 85 40.87 17.20 -11.59
N GLU A 86 39.98 16.41 -12.19
CA GLU A 86 38.57 16.36 -11.72
C GLU A 86 38.48 15.90 -10.25
N LEU A 87 39.24 14.88 -9.89
CA LEU A 87 39.29 14.36 -8.52
C LEU A 87 40.05 15.27 -7.55
N ILE A 88 41.09 15.98 -8.05
CA ILE A 88 41.92 16.89 -7.26
C ILE A 88 41.96 18.27 -7.93
N PRO A 89 40.91 19.11 -7.75
CA PRO A 89 40.82 20.41 -8.41
C PRO A 89 42.01 21.36 -8.09
N GLY A 90 42.65 21.14 -6.94
CA GLY A 90 43.84 21.88 -6.51
C GLY A 90 45.17 21.28 -6.93
N LEU A 91 45.20 20.34 -7.89
CA LEU A 91 46.40 19.67 -8.34
C LEU A 91 47.44 20.68 -8.84
N LYS A 92 48.69 20.56 -8.37
CA LYS A 92 49.85 21.38 -8.79
C LYS A 92 51.01 20.54 -9.22
N ARG A 93 51.09 19.30 -8.78
CA ARG A 93 52.24 18.42 -9.06
C ARG A 93 51.74 17.02 -9.44
N LEU A 94 52.21 16.49 -10.55
CA LEU A 94 52.00 15.12 -10.99
C LEU A 94 53.34 14.38 -10.99
N ILE A 95 53.48 13.29 -10.25
CA ILE A 95 54.65 12.44 -10.22
C ILE A 95 54.39 11.31 -11.20
N PHE A 96 55.13 11.22 -12.29
CA PHE A 96 55.03 10.15 -13.26
C PHE A 96 56.12 9.10 -13.04
N ILE A 97 55.71 7.87 -12.74
CA ILE A 97 56.64 6.75 -12.47
C ILE A 97 56.64 5.81 -13.66
N SER A 98 57.83 5.62 -14.26
CA SER A 98 58.00 4.73 -15.39
C SER A 98 59.38 4.02 -15.40
N ASP A 99 59.54 3.05 -16.29
CA ASP A 99 60.81 2.42 -16.59
C ASP A 99 61.46 3.01 -17.84
N ARG A 100 62.52 2.35 -18.37
CA ARG A 100 63.27 2.84 -19.54
C ARG A 100 62.78 2.28 -20.89
N ARG A 101 61.80 1.39 -20.92
CA ARG A 101 61.34 0.78 -22.18
C ARG A 101 60.83 1.84 -23.17
N TYR A 102 60.88 1.48 -24.44
CA TYR A 102 60.43 2.37 -25.53
C TYR A 102 59.05 2.98 -25.26
N VAL A 103 58.08 2.17 -24.85
CA VAL A 103 56.71 2.66 -24.53
C VAL A 103 56.71 3.68 -23.40
N SER A 104 57.58 3.52 -22.41
CA SER A 104 57.70 4.50 -21.31
C SER A 104 58.29 5.83 -21.81
N THR A 105 59.19 5.81 -22.79
CA THR A 105 59.72 7.07 -23.38
C THR A 105 58.63 7.74 -24.22
N TRP A 106 57.88 6.98 -25.00
CA TRP A 106 56.74 7.49 -25.75
C TRP A 106 55.65 8.09 -24.80
N LEU A 107 55.32 7.44 -23.70
CA LEU A 107 54.39 7.95 -22.70
C LEU A 107 54.86 9.27 -22.05
N ARG A 108 56.16 9.44 -21.84
CA ARG A 108 56.69 10.70 -21.32
C ARG A 108 56.50 11.83 -22.33
N ASP A 109 56.83 11.58 -23.60
CA ASP A 109 56.65 12.58 -24.68
C ASP A 109 55.15 12.96 -24.81
N GLU A 110 54.24 12.00 -24.76
CA GLU A 110 52.78 12.24 -24.73
C GLU A 110 52.35 12.99 -23.47
N MET A 111 52.93 12.66 -22.31
CA MET A 111 52.65 13.37 -21.06
C MET A 111 53.07 14.84 -21.16
N GLU A 112 54.30 15.13 -21.63
CA GLU A 112 54.81 16.50 -21.83
C GLU A 112 53.92 17.28 -22.79
N LYS A 113 53.60 16.70 -23.94
CA LYS A 113 52.73 17.30 -24.95
C LYS A 113 51.34 17.65 -24.40
N HIS A 114 50.75 16.80 -23.58
CA HIS A 114 49.43 17.04 -22.98
C HIS A 114 49.48 17.95 -21.77
N MET A 115 50.61 18.08 -21.08
CA MET A 115 50.75 18.99 -19.96
C MET A 115 50.49 20.45 -20.36
N GLU A 116 50.99 20.92 -21.51
CA GLU A 116 50.78 22.28 -22.00
C GLU A 116 49.31 22.64 -22.17
N THR A 117 48.47 21.66 -22.55
CA THR A 117 47.06 21.88 -22.86
C THR A 117 46.13 21.53 -21.70
N SER A 118 46.38 20.41 -21.02
CA SER A 118 45.48 19.87 -19.99
C SER A 118 45.87 20.30 -18.57
N PHE A 119 47.13 20.66 -18.37
CA PHE A 119 47.66 21.02 -17.05
C PHE A 119 48.70 22.17 -17.09
N PRO A 120 48.43 23.33 -17.73
CA PRO A 120 49.39 24.41 -17.94
C PRO A 120 49.92 25.06 -16.65
N GLU A 121 49.15 24.97 -15.54
CA GLU A 121 49.53 25.53 -14.24
C GLU A 121 50.26 24.52 -13.34
N GLY A 122 50.40 23.30 -13.79
CA GLY A 122 50.98 22.22 -13.03
C GLY A 122 52.39 21.86 -13.46
N LYS A 123 53.02 21.04 -12.63
CA LYS A 123 54.34 20.48 -12.89
C LYS A 123 54.27 18.97 -12.94
N VAL A 124 54.93 18.35 -13.90
CA VAL A 124 55.18 16.91 -13.90
C VAL A 124 56.63 16.60 -13.57
N ASP A 125 56.84 15.71 -12.60
CA ASP A 125 58.16 15.20 -12.24
C ASP A 125 58.29 13.74 -12.70
N PHE A 126 59.24 13.45 -13.54
CA PHE A 126 59.48 12.12 -14.10
C PHE A 126 60.47 11.33 -13.23
N TYR A 127 60.01 10.21 -12.69
CA TYR A 127 60.84 9.24 -12.00
C TYR A 127 60.96 7.97 -12.82
N THR A 128 62.17 7.76 -13.36
CA THR A 128 62.43 6.64 -14.26
C THR A 128 63.41 5.68 -13.64
N GLU A 129 63.08 4.37 -13.65
CA GLU A 129 64.00 3.34 -13.21
C GLU A 129 65.38 3.51 -13.87
N GLY A 130 66.46 3.42 -13.08
CA GLY A 130 67.82 3.63 -13.50
C GLY A 130 68.27 5.09 -13.67
N SER A 131 67.33 6.08 -13.69
CA SER A 131 67.68 7.50 -13.60
C SER A 131 67.66 7.97 -12.13
N CYS A 132 66.89 7.33 -11.28
CA CYS A 132 66.88 7.55 -9.84
C CYS A 132 66.90 6.21 -9.09
N SER A 133 67.33 6.21 -7.82
CA SER A 133 67.29 5.06 -6.97
C SER A 133 65.87 4.82 -6.43
N MET A 134 65.59 3.59 -6.05
CA MET A 134 64.33 3.25 -5.36
C MET A 134 64.17 4.06 -4.08
N ASP A 135 65.24 4.26 -3.30
CA ASP A 135 65.21 5.06 -2.09
C ASP A 135 64.83 6.53 -2.32
N SER A 136 65.32 7.12 -3.45
CA SER A 136 64.92 8.46 -3.86
C SER A 136 63.44 8.54 -4.24
N LEU A 137 62.92 7.53 -4.94
CA LEU A 137 61.50 7.44 -5.28
C LEU A 137 60.64 7.30 -4.00
N LEU A 138 61.02 6.42 -3.11
CA LEU A 138 60.29 6.20 -1.84
C LEU A 138 60.33 7.47 -0.95
N ALA A 139 61.44 8.20 -0.93
CA ALA A 139 61.53 9.47 -0.22
C ALA A 139 60.53 10.48 -0.72
N VAL A 140 60.41 10.64 -2.06
CA VAL A 140 59.44 11.57 -2.66
C VAL A 140 58.00 11.13 -2.45
N LEU A 141 57.71 9.84 -2.56
CA LEU A 141 56.35 9.31 -2.32
C LEU A 141 55.90 9.48 -0.84
N SER A 142 56.86 9.51 0.10
CA SER A 142 56.58 9.70 1.52
C SER A 142 56.57 11.17 1.96
N GLU A 143 56.87 12.15 1.05
CA GLU A 143 56.79 13.57 1.35
C GLU A 143 55.40 13.97 1.86
N LYS A 144 55.39 14.91 2.84
CA LYS A 144 54.13 15.50 3.34
C LYS A 144 53.69 16.59 2.33
N ASP A 145 52.47 16.48 1.85
CA ASP A 145 51.81 17.54 1.10
C ASP A 145 50.59 18.09 1.88
N PRO A 146 50.78 19.18 2.63
CA PRO A 146 49.71 19.78 3.45
C PRO A 146 48.51 20.24 2.57
N HIS A 147 48.77 20.57 1.34
CA HIS A 147 47.72 21.08 0.45
C HIS A 147 47.01 19.97 -0.36
N ARG A 148 47.49 18.72 -0.28
CA ARG A 148 46.99 17.60 -1.07
C ARG A 148 46.90 17.91 -2.57
N ALA A 149 47.88 18.64 -3.07
CA ALA A 149 47.98 19.13 -4.46
C ALA A 149 48.88 18.26 -5.33
N THR A 150 49.33 17.11 -4.83
CA THR A 150 50.21 16.17 -5.53
C THR A 150 49.49 14.85 -5.79
N ALA A 151 49.62 14.32 -6.98
CA ALA A 151 49.16 12.97 -7.35
C ALA A 151 50.31 12.17 -8.01
N VAL A 152 50.16 10.85 -7.99
CA VAL A 152 51.10 9.93 -8.65
C VAL A 152 50.37 9.25 -9.80
N MET A 153 51.00 9.24 -10.98
CA MET A 153 50.58 8.45 -12.13
C MET A 153 51.64 7.33 -12.30
N TYR A 154 51.24 6.13 -12.04
CA TYR A 154 52.12 4.97 -12.13
C TYR A 154 51.87 4.23 -13.44
N TYR A 155 52.93 3.97 -14.16
CA TYR A 155 52.88 3.13 -15.34
C TYR A 155 53.64 1.82 -15.12
N SER A 156 54.95 1.87 -14.83
CA SER A 156 55.79 0.67 -14.70
C SER A 156 57.09 1.00 -13.96
N TRP A 157 57.64 0.01 -13.28
CA TRP A 157 59.00 0.11 -12.72
C TRP A 157 59.69 -1.26 -12.84
N ILE A 158 60.35 -1.52 -13.97
CA ILE A 158 61.04 -2.80 -14.22
C ILE A 158 62.54 -2.57 -14.11
N THR A 159 63.16 -3.24 -13.16
CA THR A 159 64.62 -3.21 -12.98
C THR A 159 65.33 -4.20 -13.91
N GLU A 160 66.25 -3.72 -14.67
CA GLU A 160 67.06 -4.52 -15.59
C GLU A 160 68.20 -5.30 -14.90
N LYS A 161 68.25 -5.46 -13.59
CA LYS A 161 69.30 -6.17 -12.91
C LYS A 161 69.15 -7.70 -13.07
N PRO A 162 69.96 -8.36 -13.90
CA PRO A 162 69.78 -9.79 -14.25
C PRO A 162 70.09 -10.79 -13.15
N PHE A 163 70.45 -10.36 -11.94
CA PHE A 163 70.93 -11.21 -10.86
C PHE A 163 69.93 -11.42 -9.68
N LEU A 164 68.83 -10.82 -9.71
CA LEU A 164 67.76 -11.17 -8.79
C LEU A 164 66.78 -12.08 -9.50
N ASN A 165 66.98 -13.39 -9.31
CA ASN A 165 66.04 -14.44 -9.74
C ASN A 165 64.66 -14.40 -9.07
N HIS A 166 64.33 -13.27 -8.51
CA HIS A 166 63.01 -12.94 -8.05
C HIS A 166 62.48 -11.81 -8.91
N SER A 167 61.70 -12.18 -9.91
CA SER A 167 60.66 -11.27 -10.37
C SER A 167 59.91 -10.83 -9.14
N LEU A 168 60.23 -9.66 -8.59
CA LEU A 168 59.33 -8.99 -7.70
C LEU A 168 58.03 -8.93 -8.49
N LEU A 169 57.06 -9.74 -8.08
CA LEU A 169 55.76 -9.78 -8.70
C LEU A 169 55.32 -8.32 -8.80
N TYR A 170 54.87 -7.90 -9.96
CA TYR A 170 54.35 -6.57 -10.17
C TYR A 170 53.45 -6.11 -9.04
N SER A 171 52.61 -7.02 -8.54
CA SER A 171 51.72 -6.80 -7.38
C SER A 171 52.44 -6.31 -6.11
N THR A 172 53.63 -6.84 -5.81
CA THR A 172 54.40 -6.44 -4.60
C THR A 172 54.94 -5.01 -4.74
N LEU A 173 55.26 -4.58 -5.95
CA LEU A 173 55.73 -3.24 -6.21
C LEU A 173 54.61 -2.21 -6.10
N TYR A 174 53.40 -2.50 -6.62
CA TYR A 174 52.26 -1.57 -6.46
C TYR A 174 51.81 -1.49 -5.02
N GLN A 175 51.74 -2.63 -4.32
CA GLN A 175 51.43 -2.66 -2.89
C GLN A 175 52.44 -1.81 -2.13
N GLY A 176 53.75 -1.95 -2.43
CA GLY A 176 54.79 -1.18 -1.79
C GLY A 176 54.66 0.33 -2.08
N ILE A 177 54.44 0.69 -3.34
CA ILE A 177 54.29 2.12 -3.74
C ILE A 177 53.03 2.71 -3.12
N ASN A 178 51.89 2.03 -3.22
CA ASN A 178 50.65 2.54 -2.63
C ASN A 178 50.68 2.57 -1.09
N GLY A 179 51.31 1.57 -0.48
CA GLY A 179 51.42 1.51 1.00
C GLY A 179 52.35 2.56 1.60
N ILE A 180 53.33 3.07 0.83
CA ILE A 180 54.30 4.08 1.25
C ILE A 180 53.87 5.49 0.80
N SER A 181 53.19 5.59 -0.37
CA SER A 181 52.80 6.86 -0.91
C SER A 181 51.79 7.58 0.00
N ARG A 182 52.10 8.84 0.29
CA ARG A 182 51.17 9.78 0.92
C ARG A 182 50.31 10.54 -0.07
N HIS A 183 50.55 10.31 -1.37
CA HIS A 183 49.83 10.91 -2.46
C HIS A 183 48.95 9.89 -3.14
N PRO A 184 47.75 10.26 -3.63
CA PRO A 184 46.88 9.37 -4.37
C PRO A 184 47.59 8.81 -5.64
N VAL A 185 47.54 7.48 -5.80
CA VAL A 185 48.21 6.74 -6.87
C VAL A 185 47.22 6.32 -7.93
N PHE A 186 47.37 6.78 -9.14
CA PHE A 186 46.57 6.44 -10.34
C PHE A 186 47.36 5.58 -11.31
N SER A 187 46.69 4.92 -12.24
CA SER A 187 47.27 4.07 -13.26
C SER A 187 46.80 4.47 -14.66
N LEU A 188 47.63 4.23 -15.71
CA LEU A 188 47.26 4.43 -17.11
C LEU A 188 46.51 3.22 -17.73
N TYR A 189 46.41 2.11 -17.04
CA TYR A 189 45.74 0.90 -17.47
C TYR A 189 45.23 0.10 -16.26
N ASP A 190 44.50 -0.97 -16.53
CA ASP A 190 43.94 -1.82 -15.48
C ASP A 190 45.07 -2.57 -14.74
N MET A 191 45.53 -1.95 -13.68
CA MET A 191 46.63 -2.45 -12.86
C MET A 191 46.31 -2.41 -11.38
N GLY A 192 45.80 -3.50 -10.85
CA GLY A 192 45.50 -3.62 -9.44
C GLY A 192 44.46 -2.63 -8.93
N VAL A 193 43.59 -2.14 -9.81
CA VAL A 193 42.49 -1.23 -9.42
C VAL A 193 41.45 -1.98 -8.65
N GLU A 194 41.08 -3.19 -9.07
CA GLU A 194 40.12 -4.03 -8.37
C GLU A 194 40.62 -4.42 -6.97
N GLU A 195 41.90 -4.73 -6.85
CA GLU A 195 42.53 -5.06 -5.55
C GLU A 195 42.80 -3.83 -4.68
N GLY A 196 42.58 -2.64 -5.20
CA GLY A 196 42.79 -1.38 -4.47
C GLY A 196 44.26 -0.94 -4.35
N TYR A 197 45.17 -1.50 -5.18
CA TYR A 197 46.58 -1.09 -5.21
C TYR A 197 46.80 0.27 -5.90
N THR A 198 45.86 0.64 -6.76
CA THR A 198 45.79 2.00 -7.34
C THR A 198 44.34 2.50 -7.19
N ILE A 199 44.18 3.81 -7.20
CA ILE A 199 42.82 4.41 -7.10
C ILE A 199 42.05 4.14 -8.38
N GLY A 200 42.73 4.13 -9.53
CA GLY A 200 42.08 3.91 -10.80
C GLY A 200 42.73 4.71 -11.93
N GLY A 201 42.02 4.86 -13.03
CA GLY A 201 42.50 5.55 -14.22
C GLY A 201 41.44 5.69 -15.30
N TYR A 202 41.85 6.20 -16.46
CA TYR A 202 41.00 6.32 -17.63
C TYR A 202 41.58 5.45 -18.77
N TYR A 203 40.96 4.29 -18.98
CA TYR A 203 41.49 3.25 -19.88
C TYR A 203 40.41 2.32 -20.42
N ASN A 204 40.78 1.48 -21.41
CA ASN A 204 39.96 0.35 -21.86
C ASN A 204 40.04 -0.79 -20.83
N SER A 205 38.90 -1.33 -20.42
CA SER A 205 38.90 -2.48 -19.51
C SER A 205 39.46 -3.73 -20.18
N ALA A 206 39.93 -4.67 -19.35
CA ALA A 206 40.35 -6.00 -19.83
C ALA A 206 39.25 -6.68 -20.66
N LYS A 207 37.97 -6.56 -20.25
CA LYS A 207 36.83 -7.10 -20.96
C LYS A 207 36.61 -6.46 -22.34
N THR A 208 36.79 -5.14 -22.45
CA THR A 208 36.72 -4.42 -23.75
C THR A 208 37.79 -4.90 -24.68
N ILE A 209 39.05 -5.05 -24.18
CA ILE A 209 40.18 -5.56 -24.93
C ILE A 209 39.91 -7.03 -25.36
N GLU A 210 39.47 -7.88 -24.48
CA GLU A 210 39.11 -9.28 -24.77
C GLU A 210 38.06 -9.37 -25.88
N THR A 211 37.02 -8.57 -25.82
CA THR A 211 35.95 -8.54 -26.83
C THR A 211 36.48 -8.20 -28.22
N ALA A 212 37.44 -7.29 -28.29
CA ALA A 212 38.08 -6.93 -29.56
C ALA A 212 39.13 -7.97 -30.04
N LEU A 213 39.80 -8.61 -29.12
CA LEU A 213 40.89 -9.54 -29.39
C LEU A 213 40.41 -10.94 -29.84
N ILE A 214 39.36 -11.49 -29.21
CA ILE A 214 38.87 -12.87 -29.46
C ILE A 214 38.55 -13.11 -30.95
N PRO A 215 37.81 -12.27 -31.67
CA PRO A 215 37.54 -12.49 -33.09
C PRO A 215 38.80 -12.57 -33.94
N LEU A 216 39.79 -11.71 -33.67
CA LEU A 216 41.08 -11.72 -34.39
C LEU A 216 41.89 -12.99 -34.10
N LEU A 217 41.88 -13.46 -32.85
CA LEU A 217 42.51 -14.71 -32.49
C LEU A 217 41.87 -15.94 -33.19
N GLN A 218 40.54 -15.95 -33.33
CA GLN A 218 39.82 -17.00 -34.06
C GLN A 218 40.20 -16.98 -35.55
N GLN A 219 40.36 -15.83 -36.15
CA GLN A 219 40.78 -15.68 -37.56
C GLN A 219 42.23 -16.19 -37.74
N VAL A 220 43.16 -15.82 -36.83
CA VAL A 220 44.54 -16.36 -36.83
C VAL A 220 44.50 -17.89 -36.71
N TYR A 221 43.70 -18.46 -35.78
CA TYR A 221 43.60 -19.88 -35.59
C TYR A 221 43.03 -20.62 -36.79
N ASN A 222 42.04 -20.01 -37.48
CA ASN A 222 41.45 -20.58 -38.70
C ASN A 222 42.38 -20.48 -39.92
N GLY A 223 43.53 -19.81 -39.80
CA GLY A 223 44.47 -19.61 -40.91
C GLY A 223 43.99 -18.65 -41.97
N GLU A 224 43.11 -17.68 -41.60
CA GLU A 224 42.61 -16.69 -42.53
C GLU A 224 43.71 -15.72 -43.01
N ASP A 225 43.48 -15.08 -44.16
CA ASP A 225 44.41 -14.09 -44.70
C ASP A 225 44.31 -12.80 -43.88
N MET A 226 45.15 -12.71 -42.85
CA MET A 226 45.18 -11.55 -41.92
C MET A 226 45.57 -10.24 -42.62
N GLY A 227 46.29 -10.32 -43.78
CA GLY A 227 46.67 -9.11 -44.55
C GLY A 227 45.47 -8.40 -45.18
N LYS A 228 44.29 -9.02 -45.25
CA LYS A 228 43.04 -8.40 -45.71
C LYS A 228 42.27 -7.70 -44.61
N ILE A 229 42.62 -7.95 -43.37
CA ILE A 229 41.96 -7.39 -42.20
C ILE A 229 42.62 -6.05 -41.84
N PRO A 230 41.90 -4.94 -41.80
CA PRO A 230 42.49 -3.65 -41.45
C PRO A 230 42.91 -3.65 -39.97
N VAL A 231 43.93 -2.89 -39.63
CA VAL A 231 44.31 -2.61 -38.26
C VAL A 231 43.14 -1.94 -37.55
N SER A 232 42.77 -2.47 -36.41
CA SER A 232 41.67 -1.95 -35.57
C SER A 232 42.21 -1.33 -34.27
N THR A 233 41.43 -0.42 -33.70
CA THR A 233 41.78 0.24 -32.42
C THR A 233 40.67 0.00 -31.42
N VAL A 234 41.02 -0.41 -30.21
CA VAL A 234 40.10 -0.50 -29.08
C VAL A 234 39.89 0.92 -28.57
N ASN A 235 38.69 1.45 -28.75
CA ASN A 235 38.35 2.83 -28.40
C ASN A 235 37.05 2.91 -27.61
N ASP A 236 37.07 2.41 -26.38
CA ASP A 236 35.96 2.46 -25.45
C ASP A 236 36.47 2.67 -24.00
N PRO A 237 37.23 3.78 -23.77
CA PRO A 237 37.81 4.06 -22.49
C PRO A 237 36.75 4.58 -21.51
N HIS A 238 36.85 4.14 -20.27
CA HIS A 238 36.01 4.61 -19.15
C HIS A 238 36.88 4.99 -17.95
N LYS A 239 36.30 5.78 -17.05
CA LYS A 239 36.89 6.09 -15.75
C LYS A 239 36.62 4.90 -14.81
N TYR A 240 37.65 4.13 -14.46
CA TYR A 240 37.59 3.02 -13.50
C TYR A 240 38.22 3.48 -12.20
N LEU A 241 37.46 3.41 -11.09
CA LEU A 241 37.89 3.88 -9.79
C LEU A 241 37.56 2.86 -8.71
N ASN A 242 38.55 2.51 -7.87
CA ASN A 242 38.29 1.72 -6.68
C ASN A 242 37.70 2.63 -5.58
N TYR A 243 36.47 2.39 -5.21
CA TYR A 243 35.73 3.25 -4.28
C TYR A 243 36.39 3.36 -2.90
N ALA A 244 36.86 2.25 -2.34
CA ALA A 244 37.50 2.22 -1.02
C ALA A 244 38.83 2.98 -1.01
N SER A 245 39.67 2.79 -2.03
CA SER A 245 40.95 3.48 -2.18
C SER A 245 40.72 4.98 -2.45
N LEU A 246 39.69 5.31 -3.25
CA LEU A 246 39.35 6.69 -3.55
C LEU A 246 38.93 7.47 -2.30
N ILE A 247 38.01 6.96 -1.51
CA ILE A 247 37.57 7.60 -0.24
C ILE A 247 38.74 7.77 0.73
N SER A 248 39.64 6.78 0.80
CA SER A 248 40.78 6.85 1.72
C SER A 248 41.77 7.94 1.32
N ALA A 249 41.94 8.19 0.01
CA ALA A 249 42.91 9.15 -0.52
C ALA A 249 42.32 10.55 -0.71
N ILE A 250 41.07 10.66 -1.14
CA ILE A 250 40.39 11.90 -1.52
C ILE A 250 39.14 12.05 -0.63
N SER A 251 39.18 13.03 0.28
CA SER A 251 38.14 13.20 1.28
C SER A 251 36.87 13.91 0.80
N ASN A 252 36.93 14.58 -0.37
CA ASN A 252 35.79 15.32 -0.91
C ASN A 252 35.08 14.50 -1.99
N GLU A 253 33.94 13.89 -1.62
CA GLU A 253 33.12 13.09 -2.52
C GLU A 253 32.42 13.91 -3.61
N ASP A 254 32.28 15.24 -3.43
CA ASP A 254 31.68 16.11 -4.44
C ASP A 254 32.48 16.12 -5.77
N ASN A 255 33.76 15.79 -5.69
CA ASN A 255 34.65 15.71 -6.86
C ASN A 255 34.56 14.34 -7.57
N PHE A 256 33.78 13.42 -7.09
CA PHE A 256 33.71 12.07 -7.67
C PHE A 256 32.92 12.10 -8.98
N PRO A 257 33.53 11.67 -10.11
CA PRO A 257 32.87 11.67 -11.41
C PRO A 257 31.61 10.79 -11.42
N ARG A 258 30.48 11.32 -11.86
CA ARG A 258 29.24 10.56 -11.98
C ARG A 258 29.24 9.51 -13.08
N ASP A 259 30.11 9.70 -14.06
CA ASP A 259 30.32 8.84 -15.24
C ASP A 259 31.39 7.78 -15.03
N ALA A 260 31.94 7.66 -13.82
CA ALA A 260 32.95 6.66 -13.51
C ALA A 260 32.31 5.31 -13.13
N ILE A 261 33.01 4.23 -13.46
CA ILE A 261 32.69 2.87 -13.01
C ILE A 261 33.42 2.63 -11.70
N TYR A 262 32.65 2.55 -10.60
CA TYR A 262 33.19 2.34 -9.28
C TYR A 262 33.30 0.84 -8.97
N LEU A 263 34.55 0.38 -8.81
CA LEU A 263 34.85 -0.99 -8.34
C LEU A 263 34.80 -1.02 -6.81
N ASN A 264 34.34 -2.13 -6.25
CA ASN A 264 34.20 -2.34 -4.80
C ASN A 264 33.42 -1.24 -4.08
N ALA A 265 32.49 -0.60 -4.77
CA ALA A 265 31.54 0.32 -4.13
C ALA A 265 30.64 -0.48 -3.17
N PRO A 266 30.30 0.08 -1.99
CA PRO A 266 29.34 -0.56 -1.13
C PRO A 266 28.01 -0.72 -1.87
N PRO A 267 27.30 -1.83 -1.69
CA PRO A 267 26.02 -2.03 -2.35
C PRO A 267 25.06 -0.90 -1.99
N SER A 268 24.30 -0.43 -2.95
CA SER A 268 23.29 0.59 -2.75
C SER A 268 22.29 0.14 -1.68
N PHE A 269 21.60 1.09 -1.04
CA PHE A 269 20.58 0.77 -0.04
C PHE A 269 19.56 -0.24 -0.57
N LEU A 270 19.15 -0.10 -1.82
CA LEU A 270 18.21 -1.01 -2.47
C LEU A 270 18.82 -2.40 -2.67
N GLU A 271 20.07 -2.50 -3.14
CA GLU A 271 20.75 -3.79 -3.31
C GLU A 271 20.97 -4.51 -1.98
N LYS A 272 21.31 -3.78 -0.93
CA LYS A 272 21.54 -4.34 0.40
C LYS A 272 20.26 -4.82 1.07
N TYR A 273 19.15 -4.10 0.92
CA TYR A 273 17.92 -4.31 1.68
C TYR A 273 16.72 -4.75 0.84
N TRP A 274 16.90 -5.07 -0.44
CA TRP A 274 15.80 -5.42 -1.34
C TRP A 274 14.94 -6.59 -0.83
N MET A 275 15.58 -7.63 -0.21
CA MET A 275 14.84 -8.76 0.35
C MET A 275 13.99 -8.35 1.56
N GLN A 276 14.55 -7.48 2.43
CA GLN A 276 13.82 -6.96 3.59
C GLN A 276 12.67 -6.05 3.13
N LEU A 277 12.92 -5.19 2.13
CA LEU A 277 11.88 -4.34 1.54
C LEU A 277 10.77 -5.17 0.89
N LEU A 278 11.13 -6.22 0.17
CA LEU A 278 10.16 -7.16 -0.41
C LEU A 278 9.35 -7.88 0.68
N GLY A 279 10.02 -8.36 1.73
CA GLY A 279 9.37 -8.98 2.89
C GLY A 279 8.39 -8.01 3.58
N PHE A 280 8.80 -6.77 3.77
CA PHE A 280 7.95 -5.73 4.34
C PHE A 280 6.74 -5.42 3.45
N LEU A 281 6.94 -5.35 2.14
CA LEU A 281 5.86 -5.15 1.17
C LEU A 281 4.83 -6.28 1.22
N ILE A 282 5.30 -7.54 1.24
CA ILE A 282 4.42 -8.71 1.35
C ILE A 282 3.65 -8.68 2.67
N PHE A 283 4.34 -8.41 3.79
CA PHE A 283 3.69 -8.27 5.10
C PHE A 283 2.60 -7.19 5.09
N PHE A 284 2.90 -6.02 4.52
CA PHE A 284 1.94 -4.92 4.39
C PHE A 284 0.71 -5.34 3.57
N LEU A 285 0.92 -6.01 2.43
CA LEU A 285 -0.18 -6.52 1.60
C LEU A 285 -1.05 -7.54 2.33
N VAL A 286 -0.44 -8.43 3.12
CA VAL A 286 -1.18 -9.39 3.97
C VAL A 286 -2.03 -8.67 5.01
N VAL A 287 -1.48 -7.67 5.70
CA VAL A 287 -2.21 -6.88 6.69
C VAL A 287 -3.39 -6.15 6.04
N VAL A 288 -3.17 -5.51 4.89
CA VAL A 288 -4.24 -4.83 4.12
C VAL A 288 -5.32 -5.83 3.68
N PHE A 289 -4.93 -7.01 3.20
CA PHE A 289 -5.86 -8.06 2.82
C PHE A 289 -6.69 -8.55 4.01
N LEU A 290 -6.06 -8.80 5.16
CA LEU A 290 -6.76 -9.21 6.38
C LEU A 290 -7.72 -8.13 6.88
N ALA A 291 -7.31 -6.86 6.86
CA ALA A 291 -8.16 -5.73 7.22
C ALA A 291 -9.35 -5.61 6.27
N TRP A 292 -9.11 -5.68 4.96
CA TRP A 292 -10.15 -5.67 3.95
C TRP A 292 -11.12 -6.85 4.13
N HIS A 293 -10.60 -8.07 4.36
CA HIS A 293 -11.40 -9.27 4.60
C HIS A 293 -12.25 -9.14 5.87
N TYR A 294 -11.68 -8.58 6.94
CA TYR A 294 -12.42 -8.31 8.18
C TYR A 294 -13.58 -7.33 7.96
N VAL A 295 -13.32 -6.20 7.27
CA VAL A 295 -14.35 -5.21 6.93
C VAL A 295 -15.43 -5.81 6.03
N TYR A 296 -15.03 -6.61 5.04
CA TYR A 296 -15.96 -7.28 4.14
C TYR A 296 -16.88 -8.26 4.89
N ARG A 297 -16.32 -9.10 5.74
CA ARG A 297 -17.11 -10.03 6.59
C ARG A 297 -18.03 -9.29 7.58
N SER A 298 -17.56 -8.20 8.17
CA SER A 298 -18.36 -7.37 9.07
C SER A 298 -19.57 -6.78 8.34
N LYS A 299 -19.38 -6.24 7.13
CA LYS A 299 -20.49 -5.73 6.31
C LYS A 299 -21.51 -6.82 5.92
N GLN A 300 -21.04 -8.02 5.63
CA GLN A 300 -21.94 -9.14 5.34
C GLN A 300 -22.78 -9.54 6.56
N LYS A 301 -22.17 -9.63 7.74
CA LYS A 301 -22.89 -9.91 8.99
C LYS A 301 -23.93 -8.83 9.30
N MET A 302 -23.60 -7.55 9.08
CA MET A 302 -24.54 -6.45 9.26
C MET A 302 -25.77 -6.58 8.35
N LYS A 303 -25.56 -6.88 7.07
CA LYS A 303 -26.66 -7.12 6.12
C LYS A 303 -27.52 -8.32 6.54
N GLU A 304 -26.90 -9.37 7.01
CA GLU A 304 -27.62 -10.58 7.48
C GLU A 304 -28.48 -10.28 8.71
N VAL A 305 -27.97 -9.49 9.66
CA VAL A 305 -28.71 -9.02 10.83
C VAL A 305 -29.87 -8.12 10.41
N GLU A 306 -29.64 -7.18 9.49
CA GLU A 306 -30.68 -6.30 8.97
C GLU A 306 -31.81 -7.10 8.29
N LEU A 307 -31.46 -8.06 7.43
CA LEU A 307 -32.42 -8.92 6.77
C LEU A 307 -33.20 -9.79 7.77
N ARG A 308 -32.54 -10.33 8.80
CA ARG A 308 -33.20 -11.07 9.87
C ARG A 308 -34.15 -10.18 10.68
N LEU A 309 -33.76 -8.94 10.96
CA LEU A 309 -34.59 -7.96 11.66
C LEU A 309 -35.84 -7.63 10.84
N LEU A 310 -35.66 -7.36 9.55
CA LEU A 310 -36.76 -7.09 8.62
C LEU A 310 -37.70 -8.31 8.47
N SER A 311 -37.15 -9.51 8.39
CA SER A 311 -37.97 -10.74 8.38
C SER A 311 -38.75 -10.90 9.66
N ARG A 312 -38.10 -10.76 10.84
CA ARG A 312 -38.80 -10.82 12.11
C ARG A 312 -39.88 -9.77 12.28
N TYR A 313 -39.58 -8.54 11.83
CA TYR A 313 -40.58 -7.48 11.84
C TYR A 313 -41.78 -7.85 10.98
N ARG A 314 -41.56 -8.35 9.79
CA ARG A 314 -42.64 -8.78 8.87
C ARG A 314 -43.44 -9.95 9.45
N ASP A 315 -42.75 -10.92 10.04
CA ASP A 315 -43.40 -12.06 10.67
C ASP A 315 -44.28 -11.65 11.86
N LEU A 316 -43.76 -10.74 12.74
CA LEU A 316 -44.51 -10.19 13.85
C LEU A 316 -45.72 -9.37 13.36
N PHE A 317 -45.50 -8.55 12.35
CA PHE A 317 -46.52 -7.71 11.77
C PHE A 317 -47.68 -8.54 11.16
N ASN A 318 -47.34 -9.56 10.37
CA ASN A 318 -48.32 -10.40 9.70
C ASN A 318 -49.03 -11.38 10.66
N ASN A 319 -48.31 -11.88 11.66
CA ASN A 319 -48.88 -12.84 12.63
C ASN A 319 -49.56 -12.18 13.84
N MET A 320 -49.57 -10.84 13.90
CA MET A 320 -50.28 -10.11 14.92
C MET A 320 -51.79 -10.38 14.82
N PRO A 321 -52.47 -10.86 15.88
CA PRO A 321 -53.89 -11.22 15.82
C PRO A 321 -54.82 -10.02 15.78
N LEU A 322 -54.31 -8.83 16.01
CA LEU A 322 -55.05 -7.59 15.96
C LEU A 322 -54.97 -6.99 14.56
N PRO A 323 -56.11 -6.66 13.91
CA PRO A 323 -56.11 -5.89 12.67
C PRO A 323 -55.38 -4.57 12.85
N TYR A 324 -54.47 -4.30 11.90
CA TYR A 324 -53.62 -3.12 11.92
C TYR A 324 -53.64 -2.47 10.56
N ILE A 325 -53.65 -1.13 10.59
CA ILE A 325 -53.57 -0.27 9.39
C ILE A 325 -52.62 0.88 9.66
N ARG A 326 -51.72 1.14 8.68
CA ARG A 326 -50.84 2.30 8.63
C ARG A 326 -51.40 3.29 7.65
N GLN A 327 -51.53 4.54 8.06
CA GLN A 327 -52.15 5.59 7.25
C GLN A 327 -51.28 6.86 7.25
N ARG A 328 -51.29 7.56 6.13
CA ARG A 328 -50.68 8.90 6.00
C ARG A 328 -51.72 9.97 5.82
N LEU A 329 -51.61 11.05 6.57
CA LEU A 329 -52.44 12.22 6.40
C LEU A 329 -52.01 12.93 5.10
N ILE A 330 -52.97 13.20 4.23
CA ILE A 330 -52.80 14.02 3.01
C ILE A 330 -53.55 15.32 3.19
N ARG A 331 -52.86 16.43 2.92
CA ARG A 331 -53.47 17.78 2.90
C ARG A 331 -53.36 18.33 1.49
N GLU A 332 -54.49 18.57 0.83
CA GLU A 332 -54.57 19.22 -0.48
C GLU A 332 -55.36 20.55 -0.35
N GLY A 333 -54.65 21.65 -0.13
CA GLY A 333 -55.26 22.93 0.20
C GLY A 333 -56.03 22.86 1.53
N THR A 334 -57.35 23.10 1.48
CA THR A 334 -58.25 23.02 2.63
C THR A 334 -58.82 21.61 2.87
N GLN A 335 -58.62 20.68 1.95
CA GLN A 335 -59.12 19.31 2.06
C GLN A 335 -58.13 18.40 2.76
N ILE A 336 -58.61 17.60 3.68
CA ILE A 336 -57.85 16.62 4.43
C ILE A 336 -58.37 15.23 4.05
N ASP A 337 -57.49 14.30 3.79
CA ASP A 337 -57.78 12.90 3.54
C ASP A 337 -56.69 12.01 4.16
N VAL A 338 -56.90 10.71 4.23
CA VAL A 338 -55.93 9.74 4.67
C VAL A 338 -55.61 8.77 3.54
N GLN A 339 -54.36 8.37 3.40
CA GLN A 339 -53.94 7.31 2.47
C GLN A 339 -53.48 6.08 3.26
N VAL A 340 -53.98 4.95 2.90
CA VAL A 340 -53.54 3.65 3.49
C VAL A 340 -52.20 3.27 2.92
N LEU A 341 -51.21 3.10 3.78
CA LEU A 341 -49.86 2.69 3.39
C LEU A 341 -49.66 1.19 3.47
N ASP A 342 -50.14 0.56 4.54
CA ASP A 342 -50.02 -0.88 4.71
C ASP A 342 -51.06 -1.41 5.71
N VAL A 343 -51.35 -2.71 5.60
CA VAL A 343 -52.23 -3.46 6.52
C VAL A 343 -51.61 -4.82 6.81
N ASN A 344 -51.91 -5.38 8.01
CA ASN A 344 -51.45 -6.73 8.35
C ASN A 344 -52.47 -7.79 7.93
N HIS A 345 -52.08 -9.07 8.05
CA HIS A 345 -52.93 -10.19 7.66
C HIS A 345 -54.25 -10.24 8.43
N ALA A 346 -54.25 -9.92 9.74
CA ALA A 346 -55.47 -9.89 10.54
C ALA A 346 -56.46 -8.82 10.05
N PHE A 347 -55.99 -7.72 9.47
CA PHE A 347 -56.84 -6.71 8.83
C PHE A 347 -57.47 -7.25 7.56
N GLU A 348 -56.65 -7.97 6.73
CA GLU A 348 -57.14 -8.57 5.49
C GLU A 348 -58.27 -9.61 5.77
N GLU A 349 -58.10 -10.43 6.78
CA GLU A 349 -59.08 -11.45 7.12
C GLU A 349 -60.38 -10.90 7.72
N LYS A 350 -60.26 -9.85 8.58
CA LYS A 350 -61.40 -9.42 9.41
C LYS A 350 -62.09 -8.16 8.88
N ILE A 351 -61.42 -7.33 8.08
CA ILE A 351 -61.96 -6.03 7.70
C ILE A 351 -62.05 -5.90 6.19
N ALA A 352 -60.94 -5.94 5.45
CA ALA A 352 -60.94 -5.82 3.99
C ALA A 352 -59.62 -6.33 3.38
N PRO A 353 -59.65 -6.96 2.20
CA PRO A 353 -58.45 -7.41 1.51
C PRO A 353 -57.48 -6.27 1.20
N LYS A 354 -56.17 -6.53 1.29
CA LYS A 354 -55.07 -5.59 1.13
C LYS A 354 -55.17 -4.81 -0.18
N ASP A 355 -55.43 -5.48 -1.29
CA ASP A 355 -55.50 -4.91 -2.61
C ASP A 355 -56.63 -3.87 -2.79
N PHE A 356 -57.64 -3.92 -1.96
CA PHE A 356 -58.76 -2.95 -1.97
C PHE A 356 -58.48 -1.68 -1.17
N VAL A 357 -57.54 -1.74 -0.21
CA VAL A 357 -57.32 -0.63 0.72
C VAL A 357 -55.94 0.00 0.61
N VAL A 358 -54.89 -0.77 0.34
CA VAL A 358 -53.52 -0.25 0.31
C VAL A 358 -53.32 0.69 -0.91
N ASN A 359 -52.66 1.81 -0.67
CA ASN A 359 -52.45 2.93 -1.60
C ASN A 359 -53.73 3.67 -2.00
N LYS A 360 -54.90 3.33 -1.41
CA LYS A 360 -56.16 4.05 -1.62
C LYS A 360 -56.31 5.19 -0.65
N ARG A 361 -57.04 6.25 -1.09
CA ARG A 361 -57.46 7.36 -0.22
C ARG A 361 -58.68 6.99 0.57
N GLY A 362 -58.81 7.57 1.76
CA GLY A 362 -59.97 7.31 2.66
C GLY A 362 -61.29 7.55 1.94
N LYS A 363 -61.40 8.60 1.11
CA LYS A 363 -62.62 8.85 0.32
C LYS A 363 -62.96 7.74 -0.69
N GLU A 364 -61.95 7.03 -1.25
CA GLU A 364 -62.16 5.96 -2.20
C GLU A 364 -62.68 4.67 -1.52
N ILE A 365 -62.34 4.51 -0.25
CA ILE A 365 -62.75 3.36 0.58
C ILE A 365 -63.78 3.69 1.61
N ALA A 366 -64.34 4.92 1.53
CA ALA A 366 -65.38 5.38 2.51
C ALA A 366 -66.58 4.45 2.60
N ASN A 367 -67.00 3.81 1.52
CA ASN A 367 -68.05 2.83 1.50
C ASN A 367 -67.70 1.52 2.27
N LEU A 368 -66.41 1.18 2.31
CA LEU A 368 -65.90 0.04 3.06
C LEU A 368 -65.76 0.30 4.56
N ILE A 369 -65.38 1.53 4.91
CA ILE A 369 -65.16 1.96 6.30
C ILE A 369 -66.38 2.69 6.91
N GLY A 370 -67.41 2.91 6.09
CA GLY A 370 -68.71 3.46 6.52
C GLY A 370 -68.61 4.78 7.30
N GLY A 371 -69.41 4.90 8.35
CA GLY A 371 -69.42 6.09 9.19
C GLY A 371 -68.15 6.37 9.98
N SER A 372 -67.15 5.52 9.94
CA SER A 372 -65.84 5.75 10.58
C SER A 372 -64.97 6.78 9.81
N TYR A 373 -65.22 7.00 8.53
CA TYR A 373 -64.43 7.92 7.72
C TYR A 373 -64.43 9.39 8.22
N PRO A 374 -65.57 9.98 8.58
CA PRO A 374 -65.55 11.34 9.17
C PRO A 374 -64.78 11.40 10.50
N LEU A 375 -64.87 10.33 11.31
CA LEU A 375 -64.14 10.23 12.58
C LEU A 375 -62.64 10.16 12.35
N LEU A 376 -62.19 9.41 11.35
CA LEU A 376 -60.77 9.33 10.95
C LEU A 376 -60.25 10.70 10.56
N LEU A 377 -61.00 11.47 9.73
CA LEU A 377 -60.61 12.80 9.29
C LEU A 377 -60.45 13.81 10.43
N SER A 378 -61.15 13.58 11.57
CA SER A 378 -61.01 14.44 12.76
C SER A 378 -59.93 13.90 13.71
N ALA A 379 -59.86 12.60 13.87
CA ALA A 379 -58.95 11.94 14.83
C ALA A 379 -57.49 12.02 14.37
N VAL A 380 -57.20 11.72 13.10
CA VAL A 380 -55.80 11.66 12.60
C VAL A 380 -55.05 13.00 12.75
N PRO A 381 -55.59 14.16 12.38
CA PRO A 381 -54.94 15.45 12.64
C PRO A 381 -54.72 15.67 14.16
N THR A 382 -55.71 15.36 14.99
CA THR A 382 -55.62 15.53 16.43
C THR A 382 -54.53 14.72 17.05
N VAL A 383 -54.34 13.46 16.59
CA VAL A 383 -53.24 12.57 17.02
C VAL A 383 -51.89 13.13 16.61
N LEU A 384 -51.75 13.59 15.37
CA LEU A 384 -50.49 14.13 14.85
C LEU A 384 -50.13 15.47 15.54
N GLU A 385 -51.09 16.32 15.85
CA GLU A 385 -50.87 17.62 16.51
C GLU A 385 -50.58 17.46 18.01
N SER A 386 -51.31 16.55 18.69
CA SER A 386 -51.16 16.34 20.13
C SER A 386 -50.02 15.40 20.50
N GLY A 387 -49.56 14.52 19.58
CA GLY A 387 -48.62 13.46 19.85
C GLY A 387 -49.17 12.37 20.78
N LYS A 388 -50.46 12.35 21.05
CA LYS A 388 -51.11 11.39 21.92
C LYS A 388 -52.02 10.44 21.12
N SER A 389 -52.22 9.23 21.60
CA SER A 389 -53.15 8.27 20.99
C SER A 389 -54.59 8.75 21.18
N PHE A 390 -55.44 8.46 20.20
CA PHE A 390 -56.87 8.68 20.24
C PHE A 390 -57.60 7.35 20.15
N THR A 391 -58.57 7.13 21.01
CA THR A 391 -59.31 5.87 21.10
C THR A 391 -60.78 6.14 20.98
N TYR A 392 -61.51 5.38 20.18
CA TYR A 392 -62.95 5.40 20.08
C TYR A 392 -63.52 4.03 19.76
N GLU A 393 -64.78 3.84 20.09
CA GLU A 393 -65.55 2.62 19.80
C GLU A 393 -66.40 2.84 18.55
N TYR A 394 -66.40 1.87 17.67
CA TYR A 394 -67.15 1.93 16.43
C TYR A 394 -67.80 0.61 16.07
N TYR A 395 -69.09 0.64 15.71
CA TYR A 395 -69.81 -0.51 15.17
C TYR A 395 -69.57 -0.62 13.66
N PHE A 396 -68.96 -1.69 13.25
CA PHE A 396 -68.66 -1.90 11.85
C PHE A 396 -69.76 -2.73 11.19
N GLU A 397 -70.70 -2.05 10.50
CA GLU A 397 -71.87 -2.68 9.91
C GLU A 397 -71.59 -3.84 8.97
N PRO A 398 -70.56 -3.81 8.10
CA PRO A 398 -70.28 -4.87 7.16
C PRO A 398 -70.02 -6.24 7.82
N THR A 399 -69.44 -6.26 9.02
CA THR A 399 -69.12 -7.49 9.76
C THR A 399 -70.04 -7.73 10.95
N GLY A 400 -70.81 -6.73 11.36
CA GLY A 400 -71.65 -6.77 12.56
C GLY A 400 -70.87 -6.81 13.89
N LEU A 401 -69.61 -6.32 13.86
CA LEU A 401 -68.74 -6.35 15.02
C LEU A 401 -68.49 -4.94 15.59
N TYR A 402 -68.25 -4.90 16.90
CA TYR A 402 -67.83 -3.71 17.61
C TYR A 402 -66.32 -3.69 17.76
N TYR A 403 -65.68 -2.61 17.35
CA TYR A 403 -64.27 -2.43 17.50
C TYR A 403 -63.92 -1.21 18.37
N THR A 404 -62.96 -1.37 19.25
CA THR A 404 -62.19 -0.27 19.82
C THR A 404 -61.05 0.05 18.85
N ILE A 405 -61.05 1.21 18.25
CA ILE A 405 -59.99 1.66 17.32
C ILE A 405 -59.08 2.61 18.09
N ILE A 406 -57.75 2.25 18.10
CA ILE A 406 -56.73 3.04 18.75
C ILE A 406 -55.80 3.58 17.63
N ILE A 407 -55.79 4.91 17.47
CA ILE A 407 -54.92 5.62 16.52
C ILE A 407 -53.74 6.17 17.31
N MET A 408 -52.51 5.89 16.84
CA MET A 408 -51.28 6.33 17.49
C MET A 408 -50.36 7.03 16.52
N PRO A 409 -49.63 8.07 16.97
CA PRO A 409 -48.62 8.71 16.16
C PRO A 409 -47.42 7.79 15.94
N THR A 410 -46.74 7.92 14.83
CA THR A 410 -45.50 7.23 14.51
C THR A 410 -44.31 8.19 14.54
N SER A 411 -43.09 7.67 14.40
CA SER A 411 -41.88 8.48 14.19
C SER A 411 -41.79 9.11 12.80
N GLU A 412 -42.63 8.64 11.87
CA GLU A 412 -42.70 9.19 10.51
C GLU A 412 -43.66 10.39 10.46
N GLU A 413 -43.23 11.43 9.78
CA GLU A 413 -44.03 12.63 9.65
C GLU A 413 -45.35 12.39 8.90
N ASN A 414 -46.46 12.89 9.45
CA ASN A 414 -47.80 12.71 8.92
C ASN A 414 -48.30 11.27 8.80
N VAL A 415 -47.73 10.32 9.53
CA VAL A 415 -48.10 8.91 9.52
C VAL A 415 -48.66 8.50 10.88
N VAL A 416 -49.76 7.77 10.88
CA VAL A 416 -50.37 7.17 12.07
C VAL A 416 -50.58 5.68 11.89
N ASP A 417 -50.49 4.95 12.97
CA ASP A 417 -50.84 3.55 13.04
C ASP A 417 -52.18 3.40 13.76
N ALA A 418 -53.03 2.51 13.29
CA ALA A 418 -54.30 2.23 13.96
C ALA A 418 -54.48 0.72 14.17
N PHE A 419 -54.96 0.38 15.36
CA PHE A 419 -55.25 -0.98 15.80
C PHE A 419 -56.75 -1.15 16.06
N PHE A 420 -57.29 -2.29 15.70
CA PHE A 420 -58.71 -2.63 15.90
C PHE A 420 -58.82 -3.78 16.89
N ILE A 421 -59.43 -3.50 18.03
CA ILE A 421 -59.67 -4.49 19.07
C ILE A 421 -61.14 -4.86 19.00
N ASP A 422 -61.46 -6.12 18.74
CA ASP A 422 -62.81 -6.63 18.73
C ASP A 422 -63.33 -6.68 20.18
N ILE A 423 -64.35 -5.89 20.44
CA ILE A 423 -65.03 -5.80 21.75
C ILE A 423 -66.46 -6.32 21.67
N THR A 424 -66.84 -7.03 20.63
CA THR A 424 -68.18 -7.50 20.38
C THR A 424 -68.70 -8.35 21.52
N ASP A 425 -67.92 -9.27 22.05
CA ASP A 425 -68.33 -10.11 23.15
C ASP A 425 -68.44 -9.33 24.47
N ILE A 426 -67.56 -8.36 24.68
CA ILE A 426 -67.63 -7.46 25.84
C ILE A 426 -68.94 -6.66 25.76
N HIS A 427 -69.27 -6.10 24.60
CA HIS A 427 -70.46 -5.32 24.40
C HIS A 427 -71.76 -6.19 24.59
N LYS A 428 -71.79 -7.39 24.04
CA LYS A 428 -72.86 -8.35 24.21
C LYS A 428 -73.00 -8.71 25.70
N PHE A 429 -71.88 -8.96 26.38
CA PHE A 429 -71.88 -9.31 27.81
C PHE A 429 -72.38 -8.17 28.66
N GLN A 430 -71.99 -6.93 28.44
CA GLN A 430 -72.48 -5.75 29.12
C GLN A 430 -73.98 -5.55 28.90
N THR A 431 -74.44 -5.74 27.65
CA THR A 431 -75.86 -5.64 27.32
C THR A 431 -76.69 -6.72 28.05
N HIS A 432 -76.14 -7.96 28.07
CA HIS A 432 -76.78 -9.08 28.78
C HIS A 432 -76.83 -8.85 30.31
N LEU A 433 -75.72 -8.34 30.88
CA LEU A 433 -75.64 -8.00 32.31
C LEU A 433 -76.62 -6.87 32.67
N LYS A 434 -76.73 -5.81 31.85
CA LYS A 434 -77.73 -4.77 32.04
C LYS A 434 -79.16 -5.32 32.00
N ALA A 435 -79.44 -6.17 31.01
CA ALA A 435 -80.77 -6.82 30.91
C ALA A 435 -81.05 -7.77 32.09
N MET A 436 -80.06 -8.50 32.57
CA MET A 436 -80.20 -9.37 33.72
C MET A 436 -80.39 -8.62 35.04
N ASN A 437 -79.65 -7.57 35.27
CA ASN A 437 -79.82 -6.66 36.40
C ASN A 437 -81.18 -5.98 36.39
N HIS A 438 -81.68 -5.55 35.19
CA HIS A 438 -83.05 -5.00 35.09
C HIS A 438 -84.11 -6.05 35.43
N LYS A 439 -83.97 -7.30 34.92
CA LYS A 439 -84.88 -8.40 35.27
C LYS A 439 -84.84 -8.71 36.76
N LEU A 440 -83.64 -8.73 37.39
CA LEU A 440 -83.51 -8.95 38.83
C LEU A 440 -84.15 -7.82 39.63
N ALA A 441 -83.95 -6.56 39.23
CA ALA A 441 -84.63 -5.42 39.91
C ALA A 441 -86.11 -5.50 39.81
N MET A 442 -86.67 -5.83 38.65
CA MET A 442 -88.13 -6.06 38.49
C MET A 442 -88.69 -7.24 39.35
N ALA A 443 -87.88 -8.32 39.42
CA ALA A 443 -88.31 -9.48 40.21
C ALA A 443 -88.31 -9.19 41.74
N LEU A 444 -87.32 -8.45 42.23
CA LEU A 444 -87.24 -8.01 43.62
C LEU A 444 -88.40 -7.06 43.99
N GLU A 445 -88.71 -6.14 43.06
CA GLU A 445 -89.86 -5.22 43.23
C GLU A 445 -91.20 -5.94 43.26
N ALA A 446 -91.42 -6.86 42.30
CA ALA A 446 -92.63 -7.66 42.24
C ALA A 446 -92.89 -8.55 43.49
N ALA A 447 -91.81 -9.01 44.10
CA ALA A 447 -91.79 -9.82 45.27
C ALA A 447 -91.83 -9.00 46.60
N ASP A 448 -91.79 -7.70 46.53
CA ASP A 448 -91.69 -6.76 47.68
C ASP A 448 -90.49 -7.10 48.59
N LEU A 449 -89.36 -7.48 47.96
CA LEU A 449 -88.15 -7.90 48.66
C LEU A 449 -87.09 -6.77 48.57
N LEU A 450 -86.42 -6.51 49.68
CA LEU A 450 -85.27 -5.59 49.75
C LEU A 450 -84.01 -6.39 49.88
N PRO A 451 -83.07 -6.27 48.87
CA PRO A 451 -81.81 -6.92 48.98
C PRO A 451 -80.96 -6.23 50.06
N TRP A 452 -80.22 -7.04 50.81
CA TRP A 452 -79.26 -6.54 51.77
C TRP A 452 -77.98 -7.36 51.72
N ARG A 453 -76.92 -6.77 52.19
CA ARG A 453 -75.61 -7.39 52.26
C ARG A 453 -74.98 -7.16 53.61
N TYR A 454 -74.49 -8.24 54.23
CA TYR A 454 -73.78 -8.15 55.48
C TYR A 454 -72.25 -8.10 55.22
N ASN A 455 -71.63 -7.04 55.72
CA ASN A 455 -70.18 -6.93 55.70
C ASN A 455 -69.61 -7.56 56.96
N LEU A 456 -69.14 -8.81 56.88
CA LEU A 456 -68.61 -9.57 58.02
C LEU A 456 -67.42 -8.88 58.68
N ALA A 457 -66.54 -8.13 57.89
CA ALA A 457 -65.35 -7.46 58.42
C ALA A 457 -65.74 -6.26 59.33
N GLU A 458 -66.74 -5.52 58.95
CA GLU A 458 -67.17 -4.30 59.65
C GLU A 458 -68.41 -4.52 60.58
N GLY A 459 -69.02 -5.68 60.52
CA GLY A 459 -70.23 -5.98 61.32
C GLY A 459 -71.41 -5.12 60.94
N LYS A 460 -71.51 -4.66 59.68
CA LYS A 460 -72.57 -3.79 59.22
C LYS A 460 -73.42 -4.44 58.16
N ILE A 461 -74.73 -4.11 58.19
CA ILE A 461 -75.71 -4.47 57.18
C ILE A 461 -75.83 -3.29 56.22
N ILE A 462 -75.75 -3.60 54.97
CA ILE A 462 -75.88 -2.61 53.88
C ILE A 462 -77.16 -3.01 53.13
N TYR A 463 -78.11 -2.09 53.02
CA TYR A 463 -79.32 -2.30 52.23
C TYR A 463 -79.64 -1.05 51.41
N GLU A 464 -80.21 -1.25 50.23
CA GLU A 464 -80.61 -0.19 49.32
C GLU A 464 -82.06 0.24 49.54
N SER A 465 -82.35 1.53 49.54
CA SER A 465 -83.71 2.02 49.62
C SER A 465 -84.50 1.72 48.35
N LYS A 466 -85.83 1.46 48.48
CA LYS A 466 -86.68 1.20 47.29
C LYS A 466 -86.62 2.39 46.33
N VAL A 467 -86.38 2.10 45.05
CA VAL A 467 -86.58 3.02 43.95
C VAL A 467 -88.09 3.07 43.71
N HIS A 468 -88.68 4.26 43.72
CA HIS A 468 -90.09 4.40 43.44
C HIS A 468 -90.46 4.18 41.98
N PRO A 469 -91.58 3.55 41.63
CA PRO A 469 -92.00 3.38 40.23
C PRO A 469 -92.21 4.77 39.60
N GLY A 470 -91.37 5.07 38.61
CA GLY A 470 -91.41 6.36 37.89
C GLY A 470 -90.09 7.10 37.84
N ASP A 471 -89.12 6.69 38.67
CA ASP A 471 -87.76 7.27 38.56
C ASP A 471 -87.02 6.67 37.40
N ASN A 472 -86.31 7.52 36.62
CA ASN A 472 -85.51 7.07 35.50
C ASN A 472 -84.31 6.28 36.05
N ILE A 473 -84.23 5.00 35.75
CA ILE A 473 -83.28 4.06 36.34
C ILE A 473 -81.82 4.47 36.04
N GLU A 474 -81.61 5.31 35.01
CA GLU A 474 -80.28 5.80 34.63
C GLU A 474 -79.78 7.01 35.47
N THR A 475 -80.68 7.64 36.20
CA THR A 475 -80.38 8.83 37.01
C THR A 475 -80.76 8.71 38.48
N ALA A 476 -81.40 7.60 38.90
CA ALA A 476 -81.80 7.38 40.31
C ALA A 476 -80.53 7.14 41.15
N GLU A 477 -80.25 8.05 42.08
CA GLU A 477 -79.25 7.81 43.13
C GLU A 477 -79.78 6.73 44.07
N VAL A 478 -79.12 5.56 44.03
CA VAL A 478 -79.39 4.46 44.94
C VAL A 478 -78.85 4.86 46.30
N HIS A 479 -79.76 5.20 47.23
CA HIS A 479 -79.35 5.49 48.59
C HIS A 479 -79.05 4.18 49.35
N THR A 480 -77.76 3.96 49.56
CA THR A 480 -77.31 2.81 50.38
C THR A 480 -77.32 3.22 51.87
N HIS A 481 -77.99 2.45 52.66
CA HIS A 481 -78.00 2.63 54.12
C HIS A 481 -77.07 1.64 54.75
N GLU A 482 -76.09 2.11 55.53
CA GLU A 482 -75.30 1.26 56.41
C GLU A 482 -75.74 1.35 57.83
N VAL A 483 -76.10 0.22 58.44
CA VAL A 483 -76.52 0.19 59.83
C VAL A 483 -75.73 -0.88 60.56
N SER A 484 -75.46 -0.65 61.84
CA SER A 484 -74.87 -1.70 62.68
C SER A 484 -75.85 -2.85 62.91
N LEU A 485 -75.29 -4.07 63.15
CA LEU A 485 -76.12 -5.25 63.43
C LEU A 485 -77.15 -5.01 64.57
N LYS A 486 -76.73 -4.28 65.62
CA LYS A 486 -77.53 -3.92 66.75
C LYS A 486 -78.67 -2.97 66.36
N GLU A 487 -78.44 -2.00 65.54
CA GLU A 487 -79.42 -1.08 64.99
C GLU A 487 -80.47 -1.78 64.11
N TYR A 488 -79.95 -2.69 63.23
CA TYR A 488 -80.80 -3.49 62.36
C TYR A 488 -81.77 -4.36 63.18
N PHE A 489 -81.23 -5.08 64.15
CA PHE A 489 -82.10 -5.87 65.02
C PHE A 489 -83.13 -5.07 65.81
N SER A 490 -82.85 -3.82 66.17
CA SER A 490 -83.79 -2.92 66.82
C SER A 490 -85.02 -2.59 65.96
N LYS A 491 -84.86 -2.64 64.64
CA LYS A 491 -85.93 -2.36 63.65
C LYS A 491 -86.76 -3.58 63.32
N ILE A 492 -86.36 -4.79 63.77
CA ILE A 492 -87.15 -6.01 63.60
C ILE A 492 -88.21 -6.12 64.67
N HIS A 493 -89.44 -6.49 64.27
CA HIS A 493 -90.52 -6.70 65.19
C HIS A 493 -90.15 -7.69 66.31
N PRO A 494 -90.48 -7.42 67.58
CA PRO A 494 -89.97 -8.18 68.71
C PRO A 494 -90.21 -9.69 68.63
N SER A 495 -91.34 -10.18 68.06
CA SER A 495 -91.65 -11.58 67.87
C SER A 495 -90.69 -12.34 66.92
N PHE A 496 -89.97 -11.66 66.04
CA PHE A 496 -89.09 -12.32 65.10
C PHE A 496 -87.59 -12.08 65.40
N ARG A 497 -87.27 -11.13 66.29
CA ARG A 497 -85.91 -10.69 66.57
C ARG A 497 -85.05 -11.87 67.03
N ALA A 498 -85.48 -12.70 67.93
CA ALA A 498 -84.71 -13.83 68.42
C ALA A 498 -84.39 -14.89 67.33
N CYS A 499 -85.31 -15.08 66.39
CA CYS A 499 -85.11 -16.00 65.27
C CYS A 499 -84.05 -15.45 64.26
N VAL A 500 -84.10 -14.13 64.02
CA VAL A 500 -83.18 -13.52 63.12
C VAL A 500 -81.80 -13.36 63.73
N GLU A 501 -81.68 -13.01 65.03
CA GLU A 501 -80.43 -12.98 65.74
C GLU A 501 -79.73 -14.35 65.71
N LYS A 502 -80.48 -15.41 65.96
CA LYS A 502 -79.94 -16.75 65.89
C LYS A 502 -79.42 -17.12 64.46
N ALA A 503 -80.19 -16.73 63.45
CA ALA A 503 -79.73 -16.94 62.04
C ALA A 503 -78.50 -16.20 61.71
N PHE A 504 -78.20 -15.05 62.31
CA PHE A 504 -76.92 -14.32 62.12
C PHE A 504 -75.76 -14.89 62.94
N ASP A 505 -76.06 -15.51 64.11
CA ASP A 505 -75.05 -16.18 64.91
C ASP A 505 -74.60 -17.52 64.28
N ASP A 506 -75.50 -18.13 63.48
CA ASP A 506 -75.22 -19.37 62.74
C ASP A 506 -74.49 -19.14 61.39
N LEU A 507 -74.28 -17.86 60.92
CA LEU A 507 -73.54 -17.45 59.71
C LEU A 507 -72.06 -17.18 60.00
#